data_47c010695d439b87a03e2c3a527211d5
#
_entry.id   47c010695d439b87a03e2c3a527211d5
#
_cell.length_a   1.000
_cell.length_b   1.000
_cell.length_c   1.000
_cell.angle_alpha   90.00
_cell.angle_beta   90.00
_cell.angle_gamma   90.00
#
_symmetry.space_group_name_H-M   'P 1'
#
loop_
_entity.id
_entity.type
_entity.pdbx_description
1 polymer ?
#
loop_
_entity_poly.entity_id
_entity_poly.type
_entity_poly.pdbx_seq_one_letter_code
_entity_poly.pdbx_strand_id
1 'polypeptide(L)'
;MLNFMRIITLLFAFAAAAFADTPAEENKPAAETFKAPKEVAPGVFEIGLVRVDKSAGTVSFPAKVNMVDGLLEYLLVTPQGPAHESLFVSDAPPKEVHMAMLLLGAKGMAQPKDGAIAGRIDSESLARAPKLTGDKITITAVWKDKAGKEQVTRVERWIVRMIVSRKKASETVPAEDGPWLYTGSFFYDNRFIAQTEGAHAALVTYPGALINNPRTGSNDDHEWFVNKESVPPKDTPVTFTIKLEPK
;
A
#
# COMPACT_ATOMS: atom_id res chain seq x y z
N MET A 1 -46.25 82.20 -4.44
CA MET A 1 -45.67 81.55 -5.61
C MET A 1 -45.45 80.10 -5.25
N LEU A 2 -46.37 79.14 -5.67
CA LEU A 2 -46.31 77.76 -5.34
C LEU A 2 -45.49 77.02 -6.37
N ASN A 3 -44.47 76.26 -5.93
CA ASN A 3 -43.80 75.26 -6.78
C ASN A 3 -44.23 73.86 -6.39
N PHE A 4 -44.88 73.23 -7.33
CA PHE A 4 -45.32 71.82 -7.25
C PHE A 4 -44.12 70.88 -7.47
N MET A 5 -43.81 70.06 -6.49
CA MET A 5 -42.83 69.01 -6.59
C MET A 5 -43.55 67.69 -6.90
N ARG A 6 -43.36 67.15 -8.14
CA ARG A 6 -43.87 65.89 -8.56
C ARG A 6 -43.02 64.75 -8.03
N ILE A 7 -43.61 63.92 -7.18
CA ILE A 7 -43.02 62.69 -6.70
C ILE A 7 -43.29 61.61 -7.78
N ILE A 8 -42.19 61.10 -8.37
CA ILE A 8 -42.23 59.92 -9.27
C ILE A 8 -41.96 58.68 -8.38
N THR A 9 -43.00 57.89 -8.20
CA THR A 9 -42.90 56.60 -7.51
C THR A 9 -42.43 55.56 -8.52
N LEU A 10 -41.19 55.07 -8.36
CA LEU A 10 -40.62 53.97 -9.15
C LEU A 10 -41.03 52.62 -8.48
N LEU A 11 -41.89 51.88 -9.11
CA LEU A 11 -42.22 50.49 -8.74
C LEU A 11 -41.07 49.58 -9.19
N PHE A 12 -40.28 49.07 -8.24
CA PHE A 12 -39.37 47.95 -8.52
C PHE A 12 -40.15 46.65 -8.41
N ALA A 13 -40.39 45.98 -9.55
CA ALA A 13 -40.86 44.61 -9.57
C ALA A 13 -39.71 43.65 -9.28
N PHE A 14 -39.71 43.05 -8.08
CA PHE A 14 -38.79 41.98 -7.75
C PHE A 14 -39.27 40.69 -8.45
N ALA A 15 -38.56 40.26 -9.49
CA ALA A 15 -38.72 38.93 -10.04
C ALA A 15 -37.98 37.95 -9.16
N ALA A 16 -38.72 37.16 -8.36
CA ALA A 16 -38.17 36.03 -7.62
C ALA A 16 -37.80 34.91 -8.62
N ALA A 17 -36.55 34.77 -8.96
CA ALA A 17 -36.05 33.60 -9.65
C ALA A 17 -36.04 32.42 -8.65
N ALA A 18 -36.95 31.48 -8.84
CA ALA A 18 -36.94 30.20 -8.15
C ALA A 18 -35.70 29.41 -8.63
N PHE A 19 -34.66 29.36 -7.81
CA PHE A 19 -33.61 28.37 -7.98
C PHE A 19 -34.22 27.02 -7.66
N ALA A 20 -34.49 26.21 -8.67
CA ALA A 20 -34.79 24.79 -8.49
C ALA A 20 -33.53 24.16 -7.95
N ASP A 21 -33.52 23.75 -6.67
CA ASP A 21 -32.53 22.84 -6.09
C ASP A 21 -32.61 21.53 -6.88
N THR A 22 -31.71 21.36 -7.83
CA THR A 22 -31.41 20.04 -8.40
C THR A 22 -30.73 19.25 -7.30
N PRO A 23 -31.28 18.11 -6.85
CA PRO A 23 -30.57 17.27 -5.89
C PRO A 23 -29.23 16.91 -6.53
N ALA A 24 -28.13 17.22 -5.84
CA ALA A 24 -26.83 16.73 -6.22
C ALA A 24 -26.93 15.20 -6.29
N GLU A 25 -26.77 14.63 -7.48
CA GLU A 25 -26.59 13.18 -7.63
C GLU A 25 -25.42 12.80 -6.73
N GLU A 26 -25.75 12.09 -5.67
CA GLU A 26 -24.79 11.49 -4.74
C GLU A 26 -23.92 10.58 -5.61
N ASN A 27 -22.69 11.00 -5.87
CA ASN A 27 -21.72 10.31 -6.71
C ASN A 27 -21.32 9.03 -5.96
N LYS A 28 -22.22 8.03 -6.03
CA LYS A 28 -22.00 6.71 -5.44
C LYS A 28 -20.76 6.15 -6.12
N PRO A 29 -19.68 5.86 -5.37
CA PRO A 29 -18.47 5.30 -5.97
C PRO A 29 -18.86 4.10 -6.81
N ALA A 30 -18.42 4.06 -8.06
CA ALA A 30 -18.65 2.92 -8.93
C ALA A 30 -18.22 1.66 -8.18
N ALA A 31 -19.13 0.70 -8.04
CA ALA A 31 -18.83 -0.56 -7.38
C ALA A 31 -17.61 -1.15 -8.06
N GLU A 32 -16.48 -1.21 -7.33
CA GLU A 32 -15.25 -1.77 -7.85
C GLU A 32 -15.52 -3.22 -8.26
N THR A 33 -15.45 -3.51 -9.55
CA THR A 33 -15.66 -4.85 -10.08
C THR A 33 -14.56 -5.77 -9.58
N PHE A 34 -14.92 -6.71 -8.73
CA PHE A 34 -14.04 -7.78 -8.27
C PHE A 34 -13.79 -8.75 -9.42
N LYS A 35 -12.54 -8.99 -9.77
CA LYS A 35 -12.20 -10.12 -10.64
C LYS A 35 -12.25 -11.39 -9.79
N ALA A 36 -13.19 -12.29 -10.13
CA ALA A 36 -13.30 -13.56 -9.47
C ALA A 36 -12.05 -14.43 -9.75
N PRO A 37 -11.58 -15.23 -8.78
CA PRO A 37 -10.52 -16.20 -9.01
C PRO A 37 -10.91 -17.18 -10.12
N LYS A 38 -10.04 -17.36 -11.11
CA LYS A 38 -10.21 -18.33 -12.19
C LYS A 38 -9.16 -19.42 -12.03
N GLU A 39 -9.57 -20.67 -11.89
CA GLU A 39 -8.65 -21.78 -11.91
C GLU A 39 -8.13 -22.02 -13.33
N VAL A 40 -6.80 -21.99 -13.51
CA VAL A 40 -6.12 -22.13 -14.81
C VAL A 40 -5.35 -23.43 -14.94
N ALA A 41 -5.06 -24.09 -13.80
CA ALA A 41 -4.54 -25.45 -13.69
C ALA A 41 -4.90 -26.00 -12.30
N PRO A 42 -4.85 -27.32 -12.06
CA PRO A 42 -5.18 -27.89 -10.74
C PRO A 42 -4.44 -27.18 -9.58
N GLY A 43 -5.20 -26.51 -8.72
CA GLY A 43 -4.67 -25.74 -7.59
C GLY A 43 -3.98 -24.41 -7.93
N VAL A 44 -4.03 -23.99 -9.21
CA VAL A 44 -3.45 -22.71 -9.66
C VAL A 44 -4.55 -21.76 -10.11
N PHE A 45 -4.60 -20.58 -9.54
CA PHE A 45 -5.62 -19.57 -9.81
C PHE A 45 -5.01 -18.25 -10.30
N GLU A 46 -5.78 -17.54 -11.10
CA GLU A 46 -5.48 -16.15 -11.51
C GLU A 46 -6.60 -15.21 -11.05
N ILE A 47 -6.20 -14.06 -10.48
CA ILE A 47 -7.07 -12.99 -10.03
C ILE A 47 -6.49 -11.71 -10.64
N GLY A 48 -6.96 -11.31 -11.81
CA GLY A 48 -6.34 -10.19 -12.54
C GLY A 48 -4.89 -10.45 -12.89
N LEU A 49 -3.98 -9.66 -12.31
CA LEU A 49 -2.53 -9.81 -12.49
C LEU A 49 -1.89 -10.78 -11.49
N VAL A 50 -2.66 -11.27 -10.53
CA VAL A 50 -2.14 -12.07 -9.42
C VAL A 50 -2.33 -13.56 -9.70
N ARG A 51 -1.27 -14.33 -9.56
CA ARG A 51 -1.27 -15.79 -9.68
C ARG A 51 -1.08 -16.43 -8.31
N VAL A 52 -1.90 -17.42 -8.00
CA VAL A 52 -1.86 -18.23 -6.78
C VAL A 52 -1.48 -19.64 -7.15
N ASP A 53 -0.48 -20.21 -6.50
CA ASP A 53 -0.16 -21.63 -6.58
C ASP A 53 -0.32 -22.22 -5.16
N LYS A 54 -1.38 -23.01 -4.97
CA LYS A 54 -1.69 -23.63 -3.68
C LYS A 54 -0.69 -24.70 -3.29
N SER A 55 -0.13 -25.41 -4.27
CA SER A 55 0.84 -26.49 -4.02
C SER A 55 2.18 -25.92 -3.56
N ALA A 56 2.61 -24.81 -4.17
CA ALA A 56 3.82 -24.10 -3.79
C ALA A 56 3.63 -23.17 -2.57
N GLY A 57 2.38 -22.86 -2.19
CA GLY A 57 2.05 -21.89 -1.15
C GLY A 57 2.45 -20.48 -1.52
N THR A 58 2.32 -20.09 -2.81
CA THR A 58 2.82 -18.80 -3.31
C THR A 58 1.74 -17.95 -3.97
N VAL A 59 1.92 -16.64 -3.83
CA VAL A 59 1.23 -15.59 -4.59
C VAL A 59 2.28 -14.82 -5.35
N SER A 60 2.11 -14.64 -6.65
CA SER A 60 3.05 -13.91 -7.50
C SER A 60 2.33 -12.94 -8.44
N PHE A 61 2.98 -11.82 -8.75
CA PHE A 61 2.45 -10.79 -9.64
C PHE A 61 3.59 -9.92 -10.18
N PRO A 62 3.38 -9.21 -11.31
CA PRO A 62 4.38 -8.33 -11.87
C PRO A 62 4.56 -7.08 -11.01
N ALA A 63 5.82 -6.64 -10.89
CA ALA A 63 6.20 -5.36 -10.30
C ALA A 63 7.43 -4.82 -11.02
N LYS A 64 7.92 -3.65 -10.64
CA LYS A 64 9.18 -3.11 -11.14
C LYS A 64 9.92 -2.35 -10.04
N VAL A 65 11.24 -2.28 -10.18
CA VAL A 65 12.09 -1.43 -9.33
C VAL A 65 11.72 0.03 -9.57
N ASN A 66 11.41 0.74 -8.50
CA ASN A 66 11.00 2.14 -8.57
C ASN A 66 12.08 3.09 -8.04
N MET A 67 12.64 2.80 -6.87
CA MET A 67 13.74 3.59 -6.31
C MET A 67 15.05 2.81 -6.35
N VAL A 68 16.14 3.52 -6.66
CA VAL A 68 17.50 2.97 -6.65
C VAL A 68 18.40 3.69 -5.65
N ASP A 69 17.86 4.68 -4.96
CA ASP A 69 18.51 5.50 -3.94
C ASP A 69 17.46 6.15 -3.04
N GLY A 70 17.83 6.48 -1.80
CA GLY A 70 17.02 7.27 -0.87
C GLY A 70 16.37 6.48 0.24
N LEU A 71 15.62 7.22 1.05
CA LEU A 71 14.85 6.73 2.19
C LEU A 71 13.63 5.95 1.72
N LEU A 72 13.29 4.89 2.45
CA LEU A 72 12.16 4.01 2.15
C LEU A 72 11.22 3.93 3.36
N GLU A 73 9.94 4.18 3.15
CA GLU A 73 8.90 3.82 4.11
C GLU A 73 8.15 2.56 3.67
N TYR A 74 8.15 2.29 2.35
CA TYR A 74 7.46 1.13 1.77
C TYR A 74 8.40 0.24 0.97
N LEU A 75 8.10 -1.06 1.01
CA LEU A 75 8.71 -2.03 0.11
C LEU A 75 8.00 -2.02 -1.25
N LEU A 76 6.67 -2.01 -1.24
CA LEU A 76 5.85 -2.13 -2.45
C LEU A 76 4.54 -1.36 -2.32
N VAL A 77 4.23 -0.55 -3.32
CA VAL A 77 2.97 0.19 -3.44
C VAL A 77 2.42 0.12 -4.87
N THR A 78 1.19 0.60 -5.07
CA THR A 78 0.70 0.89 -6.42
C THR A 78 1.29 2.21 -6.94
N PRO A 79 1.25 2.50 -8.26
CA PRO A 79 1.70 3.78 -8.80
C PRO A 79 0.96 5.01 -8.25
N GLN A 80 -0.27 4.83 -7.73
CA GLN A 80 -1.08 5.88 -7.12
C GLN A 80 -0.82 6.04 -5.61
N GLY A 81 -0.12 5.08 -5.00
CA GLY A 81 0.30 5.13 -3.61
C GLY A 81 1.55 5.99 -3.41
N PRO A 82 2.19 5.92 -2.22
CA PRO A 82 3.40 6.70 -1.88
C PRO A 82 4.65 6.17 -2.62
N ALA A 83 4.66 6.26 -3.95
CA ALA A 83 5.73 5.73 -4.79
C ALA A 83 7.08 6.47 -4.60
N HIS A 84 7.06 7.71 -4.08
CA HIS A 84 8.27 8.49 -3.85
C HIS A 84 9.15 7.96 -2.71
N GLU A 85 8.65 7.03 -1.91
CA GLU A 85 9.35 6.40 -0.78
C GLU A 85 9.20 4.87 -0.79
N SER A 86 8.98 4.28 -1.98
CA SER A 86 8.81 2.83 -2.16
C SER A 86 9.85 2.23 -3.09
N LEU A 87 10.41 1.08 -2.67
CA LEU A 87 11.41 0.34 -3.47
C LEU A 87 10.81 -0.19 -4.78
N PHE A 88 9.58 -0.72 -4.72
CA PHE A 88 8.88 -1.27 -5.88
C PHE A 88 7.54 -0.59 -6.11
N VAL A 89 7.06 -0.67 -7.36
CA VAL A 89 5.67 -0.41 -7.71
C VAL A 89 5.07 -1.57 -8.50
N SER A 90 3.75 -1.79 -8.32
CA SER A 90 3.00 -2.81 -9.04
C SER A 90 1.61 -2.32 -9.40
N ASP A 91 1.15 -2.64 -10.60
CA ASP A 91 -0.23 -2.39 -11.05
C ASP A 91 -1.22 -3.44 -10.52
N ALA A 92 -0.76 -4.50 -9.83
CA ALA A 92 -1.64 -5.46 -9.19
C ALA A 92 -2.40 -4.78 -8.02
N PRO A 93 -3.74 -4.78 -8.01
CA PRO A 93 -4.49 -4.14 -6.94
C PRO A 93 -4.28 -4.82 -5.58
N PRO A 94 -4.05 -4.09 -4.47
CA PRO A 94 -3.92 -4.67 -3.13
C PRO A 94 -5.04 -5.63 -2.75
N LYS A 95 -6.29 -5.35 -3.15
CA LYS A 95 -7.43 -6.23 -2.90
C LYS A 95 -7.30 -7.59 -3.59
N GLU A 96 -6.73 -7.66 -4.81
CA GLU A 96 -6.50 -8.92 -5.52
C GLU A 96 -5.40 -9.74 -4.84
N VAL A 97 -4.33 -9.08 -4.37
CA VAL A 97 -3.27 -9.72 -3.57
C VAL A 97 -3.82 -10.23 -2.24
N HIS A 98 -4.66 -9.43 -1.56
CA HIS A 98 -5.32 -9.84 -0.33
C HIS A 98 -6.19 -11.10 -0.54
N MET A 99 -7.02 -11.10 -1.58
CA MET A 99 -7.87 -12.25 -1.94
C MET A 99 -7.03 -13.49 -2.24
N ALA A 100 -5.91 -13.34 -2.95
CA ALA A 100 -4.96 -14.41 -3.24
C ALA A 100 -4.36 -15.00 -1.95
N MET A 101 -3.97 -14.16 -1.00
CA MET A 101 -3.46 -14.62 0.30
C MET A 101 -4.52 -15.37 1.11
N LEU A 102 -5.76 -14.89 1.12
CA LEU A 102 -6.88 -15.60 1.76
C LEU A 102 -7.15 -16.96 1.09
N LEU A 103 -7.02 -17.05 -0.23
CA LEU A 103 -7.19 -18.30 -0.97
C LEU A 103 -6.09 -19.33 -0.62
N LEU A 104 -4.90 -18.89 -0.21
CA LEU A 104 -3.86 -19.74 0.39
C LEU A 104 -4.14 -20.12 1.86
N GLY A 105 -5.15 -19.52 2.50
CA GLY A 105 -5.47 -19.73 3.91
C GLY A 105 -4.62 -18.88 4.86
N ALA A 106 -3.98 -17.82 4.37
CA ALA A 106 -3.23 -16.89 5.21
C ALA A 106 -4.17 -16.13 6.17
N LYS A 107 -3.70 -15.90 7.38
CA LYS A 107 -4.40 -15.16 8.43
C LYS A 107 -3.68 -13.86 8.73
N GLY A 108 -4.37 -12.75 8.57
CA GLY A 108 -3.92 -11.42 8.95
C GLY A 108 -4.16 -11.11 10.43
N MET A 109 -4.00 -9.84 10.79
CA MET A 109 -4.34 -9.34 12.11
C MET A 109 -5.86 -9.33 12.34
N ALA A 110 -6.27 -9.33 13.60
CA ALA A 110 -7.67 -9.10 13.94
C ALA A 110 -8.12 -7.72 13.44
N GLN A 111 -9.33 -7.66 12.86
CA GLN A 111 -9.88 -6.37 12.41
C GLN A 111 -10.02 -5.41 13.60
N PRO A 112 -9.62 -4.14 13.48
CA PRO A 112 -9.78 -3.15 14.53
C PRO A 112 -11.26 -2.99 14.85
N LYS A 113 -11.57 -2.92 16.15
CA LYS A 113 -12.92 -2.59 16.60
C LYS A 113 -13.07 -1.06 16.56
N ASP A 114 -14.14 -0.59 15.92
CA ASP A 114 -14.65 0.78 15.99
C ASP A 114 -13.64 1.91 15.73
N GLY A 115 -12.98 1.89 14.56
CA GLY A 115 -12.18 3.03 14.10
C GLY A 115 -10.93 3.35 14.91
N ALA A 116 -10.49 2.47 15.81
CA ALA A 116 -9.34 2.67 16.69
C ALA A 116 -7.99 2.85 15.94
N ILE A 117 -7.97 2.69 14.60
CA ILE A 117 -6.79 2.88 13.74
C ILE A 117 -7.09 3.87 12.61
N ALA A 118 -8.16 4.63 12.72
CA ALA A 118 -8.68 5.51 11.67
C ALA A 118 -7.96 6.88 11.61
N GLY A 119 -6.69 6.93 11.86
CA GLY A 119 -5.86 8.12 11.67
C GLY A 119 -4.54 7.73 11.02
N ARG A 120 -3.97 8.64 10.25
CA ARG A 120 -2.56 8.56 9.90
C ARG A 120 -1.81 8.37 11.22
N ILE A 121 -1.17 7.22 11.39
CA ILE A 121 -0.48 6.89 12.62
C ILE A 121 0.75 7.76 12.64
N ASP A 122 0.71 8.85 13.42
CA ASP A 122 1.89 9.63 13.73
C ASP A 122 2.86 8.83 14.61
N SER A 123 4.08 9.28 14.73
CA SER A 123 5.13 8.60 15.50
C SER A 123 4.74 8.35 16.96
N GLU A 124 3.87 9.17 17.54
CA GLU A 124 3.37 9.02 18.90
C GLU A 124 2.27 7.94 18.99
N SER A 125 1.43 7.84 17.96
CA SER A 125 0.42 6.78 17.82
C SER A 125 1.06 5.44 17.48
N LEU A 126 2.17 5.40 16.70
CA LEU A 126 2.97 4.21 16.41
C LEU A 126 3.52 3.57 17.69
N ALA A 127 3.98 4.38 18.66
CA ALA A 127 4.46 3.87 19.94
C ALA A 127 3.36 3.17 20.76
N ARG A 128 2.09 3.47 20.47
CA ARG A 128 0.89 2.89 21.11
C ARG A 128 0.16 1.90 20.20
N ALA A 129 0.63 1.72 18.95
CA ALA A 129 0.00 0.80 18.01
C ALA A 129 0.00 -0.63 18.58
N PRO A 130 -1.09 -1.38 18.42
CA PRO A 130 -1.10 -2.78 18.83
C PRO A 130 0.01 -3.51 18.09
N LYS A 131 0.68 -4.44 18.79
CA LYS A 131 1.69 -5.30 18.17
C LYS A 131 1.06 -5.97 16.94
N LEU A 132 1.63 -5.72 15.76
CA LEU A 132 1.15 -6.33 14.53
C LEU A 132 1.27 -7.86 14.63
N THR A 133 0.22 -8.54 14.22
CA THR A 133 0.15 -10.00 14.16
C THR A 133 -0.25 -10.43 12.76
N GLY A 134 0.06 -11.66 12.42
CA GLY A 134 -0.28 -12.24 11.12
C GLY A 134 0.60 -13.43 10.80
N ASP A 135 0.26 -14.14 9.75
CA ASP A 135 1.06 -15.26 9.29
C ASP A 135 2.40 -14.77 8.72
N LYS A 136 3.44 -15.56 8.96
CA LYS A 136 4.78 -15.29 8.44
C LYS A 136 4.85 -15.61 6.96
N ILE A 137 5.54 -14.76 6.22
CA ILE A 137 5.75 -14.91 4.79
C ILE A 137 7.20 -14.58 4.44
N THR A 138 7.68 -15.13 3.34
CA THR A 138 8.93 -14.69 2.70
C THR A 138 8.62 -14.01 1.38
N ILE A 139 9.48 -13.05 1.00
CA ILE A 139 9.30 -12.28 -0.23
C ILE A 139 10.55 -12.40 -1.08
N THR A 140 10.35 -12.77 -2.34
CA THR A 140 11.42 -12.82 -3.35
C THR A 140 11.00 -12.05 -4.61
N ALA A 141 11.99 -11.54 -5.32
CA ALA A 141 11.82 -10.99 -6.66
C ALA A 141 12.59 -11.86 -7.65
N VAL A 142 11.93 -12.26 -8.72
CA VAL A 142 12.54 -12.94 -9.88
C VAL A 142 12.73 -11.90 -10.97
N TRP A 143 13.95 -11.74 -11.47
CA TRP A 143 14.33 -10.71 -12.44
C TRP A 143 15.43 -11.18 -13.38
N LYS A 144 15.70 -10.47 -14.46
CA LYS A 144 16.78 -10.77 -15.38
C LYS A 144 17.91 -9.75 -15.23
N ASP A 145 19.13 -10.23 -15.06
CA ASP A 145 20.32 -9.40 -15.02
C ASP A 145 20.68 -8.85 -16.42
N LYS A 146 21.74 -8.04 -16.49
CA LYS A 146 22.21 -7.43 -17.76
C LYS A 146 22.61 -8.48 -18.83
N ALA A 147 22.94 -9.69 -18.42
CA ALA A 147 23.25 -10.81 -19.33
C ALA A 147 21.99 -11.59 -19.75
N GLY A 148 20.78 -11.18 -19.26
CA GLY A 148 19.53 -11.87 -19.51
C GLY A 148 19.32 -13.12 -18.64
N LYS A 149 20.24 -13.40 -17.70
CA LYS A 149 20.15 -14.54 -16.80
C LYS A 149 19.13 -14.24 -15.69
N GLU A 150 18.23 -15.20 -15.47
CA GLU A 150 17.26 -15.12 -14.38
C GLU A 150 17.95 -15.20 -13.01
N GLN A 151 17.55 -14.31 -12.14
CA GLN A 151 17.99 -14.20 -10.76
C GLN A 151 16.79 -14.29 -9.85
N VAL A 152 16.95 -14.96 -8.72
CA VAL A 152 15.96 -14.98 -7.62
C VAL A 152 16.62 -14.35 -6.40
N THR A 153 16.05 -13.25 -5.93
CA THR A 153 16.65 -12.46 -4.86
C THR A 153 15.61 -12.23 -3.76
N ARG A 154 15.99 -12.45 -2.52
CA ARG A 154 15.21 -11.98 -1.39
C ARG A 154 15.22 -10.45 -1.36
N VAL A 155 14.07 -9.84 -1.17
CA VAL A 155 13.92 -8.38 -1.26
C VAL A 155 14.76 -7.62 -0.23
N GLU A 156 15.07 -8.24 0.90
CA GLU A 156 15.91 -7.68 1.95
C GLU A 156 17.33 -7.33 1.45
N ARG A 157 17.82 -8.01 0.41
CA ARG A 157 19.15 -7.74 -0.17
C ARG A 157 19.26 -6.34 -0.79
N TRP A 158 18.14 -5.75 -1.13
CA TRP A 158 18.06 -4.43 -1.74
C TRP A 158 17.73 -3.31 -0.75
N ILE A 159 17.78 -3.65 0.54
CA ILE A 159 17.46 -2.74 1.64
C ILE A 159 18.62 -2.71 2.64
N VAL A 160 18.93 -1.55 3.11
CA VAL A 160 19.85 -1.33 4.24
C VAL A 160 19.16 -0.54 5.34
N ARG A 161 19.64 -0.75 6.55
CA ARG A 161 19.19 -0.01 7.72
C ARG A 161 20.31 0.89 8.22
N MET A 162 20.04 2.16 8.43
CA MET A 162 20.95 3.11 9.06
C MET A 162 20.66 3.16 10.57
N ILE A 163 21.61 2.69 11.35
CA ILE A 163 21.53 2.74 12.82
C ILE A 163 22.15 4.05 13.28
N VAL A 164 21.31 4.98 13.75
CA VAL A 164 21.76 6.26 14.27
C VAL A 164 22.20 6.07 15.73
N SER A 165 23.45 6.42 16.04
CA SER A 165 23.98 6.34 17.40
C SER A 165 24.31 7.73 17.92
N ARG A 166 23.82 8.07 19.12
CA ARG A 166 24.19 9.33 19.80
C ARG A 166 25.66 9.37 20.26
N LYS A 167 26.33 8.23 20.32
CA LYS A 167 27.71 8.10 20.90
C LYS A 167 28.75 7.64 19.87
N LYS A 168 28.34 7.19 18.68
CA LYS A 168 29.22 6.67 17.62
C LYS A 168 28.76 7.24 16.28
N ALA A 169 29.61 7.12 15.26
CA ALA A 169 29.19 7.36 13.89
C ALA A 169 27.99 6.47 13.52
N SER A 170 27.07 6.98 12.72
CA SER A 170 25.97 6.18 12.20
C SER A 170 26.52 5.03 11.37
N GLU A 171 25.91 3.85 11.51
CA GLU A 171 26.32 2.63 10.83
C GLU A 171 25.21 2.19 9.87
N THR A 172 25.57 1.81 8.65
CA THR A 172 24.65 1.22 7.69
C THR A 172 24.87 -0.29 7.65
N VAL A 173 23.82 -1.05 7.90
CA VAL A 173 23.85 -2.52 7.89
C VAL A 173 22.82 -3.05 6.89
N PRO A 174 23.08 -4.20 6.23
CA PRO A 174 22.07 -4.87 5.43
C PRO A 174 20.81 -5.17 6.26
N ALA A 175 19.64 -5.12 5.64
CA ALA A 175 18.44 -5.59 6.30
C ALA A 175 18.58 -7.09 6.61
N GLU A 176 18.18 -7.48 7.82
CA GLU A 176 18.25 -8.87 8.26
C GLU A 176 17.35 -9.76 7.41
N ASP A 177 17.85 -10.93 7.02
CA ASP A 177 17.01 -11.97 6.43
C ASP A 177 15.99 -12.43 7.48
N GLY A 178 14.75 -12.64 7.09
CA GLY A 178 13.74 -13.08 8.03
C GLY A 178 12.33 -12.97 7.43
N PRO A 179 11.32 -13.46 8.15
CA PRO A 179 9.96 -13.37 7.67
C PRO A 179 9.45 -11.94 7.71
N TRP A 180 8.49 -11.67 6.82
CA TRP A 180 7.57 -10.54 6.90
C TRP A 180 6.27 -11.01 7.55
N LEU A 181 5.41 -10.08 7.96
CA LEU A 181 4.09 -10.39 8.49
C LEU A 181 3.02 -10.02 7.46
N TYR A 182 2.21 -11.02 7.08
CA TYR A 182 0.97 -10.74 6.37
C TYR A 182 -0.07 -10.27 7.38
N THR A 183 -0.29 -8.97 7.47
CA THR A 183 -1.23 -8.35 8.42
C THR A 183 -2.64 -8.22 7.84
N GLY A 184 -2.76 -8.24 6.51
CA GLY A 184 -4.03 -8.30 5.79
C GLY A 184 -4.79 -6.98 5.70
N SER A 185 -4.23 -5.87 6.23
CA SER A 185 -4.90 -4.56 6.26
C SER A 185 -6.24 -4.62 7.02
N PHE A 186 -7.10 -3.60 6.86
CA PHE A 186 -8.40 -3.52 7.51
C PHE A 186 -9.40 -2.72 6.68
N PHE A 187 -10.68 -2.83 7.04
CA PHE A 187 -11.75 -1.99 6.50
C PHE A 187 -12.06 -0.83 7.45
N TYR A 188 -12.17 0.37 6.88
CA TYR A 188 -12.63 1.56 7.56
C TYR A 188 -13.61 2.31 6.66
N ASP A 189 -14.78 2.64 7.19
CA ASP A 189 -15.85 3.32 6.44
C ASP A 189 -16.14 2.64 5.08
N ASN A 190 -16.34 1.32 5.11
CA ASN A 190 -16.54 0.45 3.94
C ASN A 190 -15.43 0.50 2.87
N ARG A 191 -14.27 1.09 3.18
CA ARG A 191 -13.12 1.14 2.29
C ARG A 191 -12.04 0.18 2.77
N PHE A 192 -11.48 -0.60 1.86
CA PHE A 192 -10.33 -1.44 2.14
C PHE A 192 -9.06 -0.58 2.09
N ILE A 193 -8.43 -0.34 3.23
CA ILE A 193 -7.40 0.69 3.38
C ILE A 193 -6.19 0.45 2.48
N ALA A 194 -5.68 -0.79 2.41
CA ALA A 194 -4.57 -1.10 1.50
C ALA A 194 -4.87 -0.72 0.03
N GLN A 195 -6.12 -0.93 -0.42
CA GLN A 195 -6.55 -0.56 -1.77
C GLN A 195 -6.66 0.95 -1.93
N THR A 196 -7.25 1.64 -0.93
CA THR A 196 -7.45 3.08 -0.97
C THR A 196 -6.13 3.84 -1.03
N GLU A 197 -5.11 3.35 -0.30
CA GLU A 197 -3.81 4.00 -0.20
C GLU A 197 -2.74 3.38 -1.10
N GLY A 198 -3.08 2.30 -1.78
CA GLY A 198 -2.16 1.61 -2.67
C GLY A 198 -1.00 0.92 -1.95
N ALA A 199 -1.14 0.59 -0.66
CA ALA A 199 -0.07 0.06 0.17
C ALA A 199 -0.08 -1.47 0.24
N HIS A 200 0.85 -2.14 -0.47
CA HIS A 200 1.01 -3.58 -0.38
C HIS A 200 1.89 -3.98 0.81
N ALA A 201 3.09 -3.41 0.91
CA ALA A 201 4.07 -3.80 1.91
C ALA A 201 4.81 -2.58 2.46
N ALA A 202 4.82 -2.44 3.78
CA ALA A 202 5.42 -1.35 4.51
C ALA A 202 6.73 -1.79 5.19
N LEU A 203 7.76 -0.95 5.13
CA LEU A 203 9.01 -1.05 5.89
C LEU A 203 8.86 -0.39 7.26
N VAL A 204 8.25 0.78 7.28
CA VAL A 204 7.80 1.43 8.53
C VAL A 204 6.43 0.88 8.89
N THR A 205 6.25 0.54 10.16
CA THR A 205 5.04 -0.12 10.66
C THR A 205 3.78 0.65 10.26
N TYR A 206 2.96 0.04 9.40
CA TYR A 206 1.72 0.63 8.92
C TYR A 206 0.60 -0.43 8.84
N PRO A 207 -0.33 -0.47 9.81
CA PRO A 207 -1.43 -1.46 9.81
C PRO A 207 -2.31 -1.45 8.58
N GLY A 208 -2.37 -0.31 7.86
CA GLY A 208 -3.12 -0.17 6.60
C GLY A 208 -2.52 -0.94 5.43
N ALA A 209 -1.23 -1.30 5.46
CA ALA A 209 -0.63 -2.15 4.45
C ALA A 209 -1.03 -3.62 4.61
N LEU A 210 -0.96 -4.42 3.52
CA LEU A 210 -1.19 -5.86 3.57
C LEU A 210 -0.09 -6.61 4.31
N ILE A 211 1.14 -6.12 4.21
CA ILE A 211 2.35 -6.75 4.69
C ILE A 211 3.15 -5.73 5.48
N ASN A 212 3.71 -6.14 6.59
CA ASN A 212 4.52 -5.28 7.43
C ASN A 212 5.88 -5.90 7.76
N ASN A 213 6.86 -5.04 7.93
CA ASN A 213 8.21 -5.37 8.39
C ASN A 213 8.22 -5.59 9.92
N PRO A 214 8.55 -6.78 10.44
CA PRO A 214 8.61 -7.04 11.88
C PRO A 214 9.97 -6.74 12.52
N ARG A 215 10.95 -6.26 11.75
CA ARG A 215 12.33 -6.07 12.19
C ARG A 215 12.46 -4.88 13.13
N THR A 216 13.51 -4.91 13.95
CA THR A 216 13.90 -3.74 14.75
C THR A 216 14.13 -2.55 13.84
N GLY A 217 13.65 -1.36 14.23
CA GLY A 217 13.70 -0.13 13.41
C GLY A 217 12.46 0.08 12.53
N SER A 218 11.50 -0.86 12.48
CA SER A 218 10.25 -0.66 11.75
C SER A 218 9.34 0.44 12.32
N ASN A 219 9.68 1.01 13.48
CA ASN A 219 8.96 2.14 14.08
C ASN A 219 9.64 3.49 13.80
N ASP A 220 10.69 3.51 12.96
CA ASP A 220 11.45 4.71 12.64
C ASP A 220 11.48 4.88 11.11
N ASP A 221 10.96 6.02 10.65
CA ASP A 221 10.85 6.39 9.25
C ASP A 221 12.15 6.97 8.66
N HIS A 222 13.23 7.02 9.47
CA HIS A 222 14.55 7.52 9.05
C HIS A 222 15.62 6.43 8.95
N GLU A 223 15.28 5.16 9.22
CA GLU A 223 16.28 4.10 9.31
C GLU A 223 16.43 3.25 8.03
N TRP A 224 15.44 3.22 7.13
CA TRP A 224 15.42 2.30 5.99
C TRP A 224 15.82 2.98 4.69
N PHE A 225 16.74 2.38 3.93
CA PHE A 225 17.27 2.95 2.69
C PHE A 225 17.43 1.88 1.61
N VAL A 226 17.46 2.34 0.35
CA VAL A 226 17.83 1.48 -0.77
C VAL A 226 19.30 1.05 -0.65
N ASN A 227 19.58 -0.25 -0.83
CA ASN A 227 20.93 -0.74 -1.04
C ASN A 227 21.37 -0.50 -2.48
N LYS A 228 21.99 0.66 -2.72
CA LYS A 228 22.42 1.13 -4.05
C LYS A 228 23.36 0.18 -4.78
N GLU A 229 24.15 -0.60 -4.01
CA GLU A 229 25.18 -1.49 -4.58
C GLU A 229 24.58 -2.77 -5.16
N SER A 230 23.39 -3.16 -4.71
CA SER A 230 22.79 -4.44 -5.07
C SER A 230 21.45 -4.34 -5.79
N VAL A 231 20.74 -3.21 -5.66
CA VAL A 231 19.44 -3.02 -6.33
C VAL A 231 19.62 -2.98 -7.85
N PRO A 232 18.76 -3.67 -8.63
CA PRO A 232 18.77 -3.53 -10.09
C PRO A 232 18.42 -2.11 -10.53
N PRO A 233 18.71 -1.74 -11.78
CA PRO A 233 18.35 -0.43 -12.31
C PRO A 233 16.85 -0.13 -12.16
N LYS A 234 16.53 1.17 -12.05
CA LYS A 234 15.14 1.64 -12.06
C LYS A 234 14.39 1.07 -13.26
N ASP A 235 13.10 0.80 -13.08
CA ASP A 235 12.18 0.21 -14.06
C ASP A 235 12.51 -1.24 -14.48
N THR A 236 13.51 -1.90 -13.83
CA THR A 236 13.74 -3.34 -14.03
C THR A 236 12.48 -4.11 -13.69
N PRO A 237 11.89 -4.88 -14.64
CA PRO A 237 10.75 -5.73 -14.37
C PRO A 237 11.13 -6.86 -13.42
N VAL A 238 10.24 -7.13 -12.45
CA VAL A 238 10.40 -8.25 -11.53
C VAL A 238 9.07 -9.01 -11.41
N THR A 239 9.14 -10.32 -11.17
CA THR A 239 8.02 -11.08 -10.63
C THR A 239 8.17 -11.08 -9.11
N PHE A 240 7.28 -10.35 -8.44
CA PHE A 240 7.23 -10.30 -6.99
C PHE A 240 6.50 -11.53 -6.47
N THR A 241 7.12 -12.30 -5.59
CA THR A 241 6.59 -13.57 -5.10
C THR A 241 6.55 -13.58 -3.58
N ILE A 242 5.36 -13.80 -3.04
CA ILE A 242 5.09 -13.98 -1.63
C ILE A 242 4.90 -15.46 -1.38
N LYS A 243 5.63 -16.04 -0.44
CA LYS A 243 5.47 -17.43 -0.01
C LYS A 243 4.96 -17.48 1.44
N LEU A 244 3.86 -18.15 1.66
CA LEU A 244 3.33 -18.42 3.00
C LEU A 244 4.22 -19.44 3.71
N GLU A 245 4.68 -19.12 4.91
CA GLU A 245 5.48 -20.07 5.71
C GLU A 245 4.59 -21.11 6.38
N PRO A 246 5.06 -22.35 6.50
CA PRO A 246 4.35 -23.38 7.26
C PRO A 246 4.13 -22.93 8.72
N LYS A 247 3.01 -23.37 9.28
CA LYS A 247 2.66 -23.13 10.69
C LYS A 247 3.40 -24.07 11.61
#